data_a09186bcb7dde2394a1486440e43900c
#
_entry.id   a09186bcb7dde2394a1486440e43900c
#
_cell.length_a   1.000
_cell.length_b   1.000
_cell.length_c   1.000
_cell.angle_alpha   90.00
_cell.angle_beta   90.00
_cell.angle_gamma   90.00
#
_symmetry.space_group_name_H-M   'P 1'
#
loop_
_entity.id
_entity.type
_entity.pdbx_description
1 polymer ?
#
loop_
_entity_poly.entity_id
_entity_poly.type
_entity_poly.pdbx_seq_one_letter_code
_entity_poly.pdbx_strand_id
1 'polypeptide(L)'
;MKKLTKLLFIVLCLCLPTVLQAQKRDDSKYLAGAVPEEDGKVVFSKEFSIPGMSQDEIFERMQKWMDLRLKKNQNETSRVVYTNKEKGQVIGIGEEWLVFSSSALSLDRTLINYQLSAFCQPEKCEFRIEKIRYTYREGRDQEKYVAEKWITDDYALNKSQTKLVLGLAKWRRKTVDFADELCKEATQALSVANIDQIVVLTDEEVEEAKEKKESKAIVNSGTTVINTKQQPVAQQAETPVVAPAAQPVVEQTPAFLAAERIQGSSPRPITCQCHSDRRR
;
A
#
# COMPACT_ATOMS: atom_id res chain seq x y z
N MET A 1 -44.83 16.43 40.49
CA MET A 1 -44.24 15.69 39.35
C MET A 1 -43.93 16.56 38.16
N LYS A 2 -44.83 17.42 37.64
CA LYS A 2 -44.59 18.28 36.46
C LYS A 2 -43.45 19.31 36.59
N LYS A 3 -43.10 19.76 37.81
CA LYS A 3 -41.98 20.69 38.02
C LYS A 3 -40.62 19.96 38.01
N LEU A 4 -40.57 18.71 38.48
CA LEU A 4 -39.35 17.90 38.51
C LEU A 4 -38.94 17.46 37.10
N THR A 5 -39.91 17.09 36.24
CA THR A 5 -39.65 16.73 34.82
C THR A 5 -39.17 17.92 34.00
N LYS A 6 -39.70 19.14 34.28
CA LYS A 6 -39.18 20.36 33.63
C LYS A 6 -37.73 20.67 34.04
N LEU A 7 -37.40 20.50 35.30
CA LEU A 7 -36.03 20.71 35.80
C LEU A 7 -35.06 19.71 35.19
N LEU A 8 -35.46 18.42 35.11
CA LEU A 8 -34.66 17.35 34.50
C LEU A 8 -34.40 17.64 33.02
N PHE A 9 -35.42 18.16 32.27
CA PHE A 9 -35.27 18.48 30.86
C PHE A 9 -34.33 19.67 30.62
N ILE A 10 -34.36 20.69 31.53
CA ILE A 10 -33.46 21.84 31.46
C ILE A 10 -32.02 21.44 31.76
N VAL A 11 -31.78 20.55 32.72
CA VAL A 11 -30.44 20.01 33.02
C VAL A 11 -29.92 19.15 31.86
N LEU A 12 -30.75 18.34 31.24
CA LEU A 12 -30.40 17.53 30.07
C LEU A 12 -30.04 18.41 28.86
N CYS A 13 -30.77 19.51 28.59
CA CYS A 13 -30.46 20.46 27.53
C CYS A 13 -29.19 21.28 27.78
N LEU A 14 -28.82 21.54 29.05
CA LEU A 14 -27.60 22.25 29.41
C LEU A 14 -26.33 21.37 29.28
N CYS A 15 -26.48 20.04 29.36
CA CYS A 15 -25.35 19.09 29.20
C CYS A 15 -25.03 18.73 27.74
N LEU A 16 -25.91 19.08 26.77
CA LEU A 16 -25.74 18.72 25.36
C LEU A 16 -24.71 19.55 24.55
N PRO A 17 -24.33 20.78 24.89
CA PRO A 17 -23.41 21.53 24.04
C PRO A 17 -21.92 21.20 24.22
N THR A 18 -21.50 20.34 25.12
CA THR A 18 -20.07 20.10 25.39
C THR A 18 -19.43 19.00 24.57
N VAL A 19 -20.15 18.26 23.73
CA VAL A 19 -19.63 17.09 23.01
C VAL A 19 -19.37 17.34 21.50
N LEU A 20 -19.72 18.52 20.99
CA LEU A 20 -19.46 18.88 19.59
C LEU A 20 -18.20 19.74 19.41
N GLN A 21 -17.12 19.41 20.08
CA GLN A 21 -15.80 19.81 19.60
C GLN A 21 -15.43 18.83 18.47
N ALA A 22 -15.82 19.16 17.24
CA ALA A 22 -15.25 18.54 16.06
C ALA A 22 -13.75 18.69 16.16
N GLN A 23 -13.04 17.61 16.50
CA GLN A 23 -11.58 17.58 16.54
C GLN A 23 -11.10 18.02 15.17
N LYS A 24 -10.58 19.24 15.08
CA LYS A 24 -9.99 19.76 13.85
C LYS A 24 -8.84 18.84 13.50
N ARG A 25 -8.98 18.11 12.40
CA ARG A 25 -7.91 17.22 11.92
C ARG A 25 -6.64 18.04 11.70
N ASP A 26 -5.54 17.59 12.25
CA ASP A 26 -4.22 18.15 11.95
C ASP A 26 -3.80 17.69 10.56
N ASP A 27 -3.72 18.64 9.63
CA ASP A 27 -3.30 18.43 8.25
C ASP A 27 -1.85 18.85 8.00
N SER A 28 -1.09 19.24 9.03
CA SER A 28 0.28 19.75 8.91
C SER A 28 1.21 18.83 8.09
N LYS A 29 1.06 17.52 8.28
CA LYS A 29 1.78 16.47 7.54
C LYS A 29 1.58 16.53 6.01
N TYR A 30 0.45 17.08 5.56
CA TYR A 30 0.05 17.05 4.15
C TYR A 30 0.17 18.41 3.45
N LEU A 31 0.78 19.40 4.09
CA LEU A 31 0.98 20.73 3.52
C LEU A 31 2.16 20.79 2.56
N ALA A 32 2.65 21.98 2.27
CA ALA A 32 3.71 22.23 1.29
C ALA A 32 4.92 21.30 1.46
N GLY A 33 5.38 20.75 0.35
CA GLY A 33 6.50 19.80 0.31
C GLY A 33 6.16 18.35 0.66
N ALA A 34 4.91 18.03 1.06
CA ALA A 34 4.50 16.64 1.35
C ALA A 34 4.37 15.77 0.10
N VAL A 35 4.28 16.36 -1.08
CA VAL A 35 4.26 15.67 -2.37
C VAL A 35 5.45 16.18 -3.19
N PRO A 36 6.58 15.44 -3.20
CA PRO A 36 7.75 15.84 -3.96
C PRO A 36 7.54 15.73 -5.46
N GLU A 37 8.16 16.65 -6.20
CA GLU A 37 8.15 16.65 -7.66
C GLU A 37 9.57 16.68 -8.20
N GLU A 38 9.87 15.81 -9.17
CA GLU A 38 11.12 15.76 -9.93
C GLU A 38 10.80 15.93 -11.41
N ASP A 39 11.32 16.95 -12.05
CA ASP A 39 11.06 17.26 -13.48
C ASP A 39 9.55 17.32 -13.83
N GLY A 40 8.74 17.87 -12.92
CA GLY A 40 7.28 17.97 -13.08
C GLY A 40 6.54 16.64 -12.96
N LYS A 41 7.16 15.62 -12.36
CA LYS A 41 6.56 14.34 -12.02
C LYS A 41 6.52 14.15 -10.52
N VAL A 42 5.41 13.58 -10.04
CA VAL A 42 5.31 13.19 -8.63
C VAL A 42 6.16 11.95 -8.39
N VAL A 43 7.16 12.08 -7.52
CA VAL A 43 8.08 11.00 -7.15
C VAL A 43 8.29 11.04 -5.63
N PHE A 44 7.77 10.04 -4.93
CA PHE A 44 8.14 9.82 -3.53
C PHE A 44 9.41 8.98 -3.52
N SER A 45 10.53 9.55 -3.11
CA SER A 45 11.81 8.86 -3.02
C SER A 45 12.29 8.79 -1.57
N LYS A 46 12.92 7.66 -1.24
CA LYS A 46 13.57 7.45 0.05
C LYS A 46 14.87 6.70 -0.12
N GLU A 47 15.92 7.25 0.46
CA GLU A 47 17.21 6.60 0.56
C GLU A 47 17.34 5.86 1.88
N PHE A 48 17.76 4.59 1.82
CA PHE A 48 18.05 3.75 2.96
C PHE A 48 19.56 3.56 3.07
N SER A 49 20.13 3.84 4.25
CA SER A 49 21.52 3.50 4.59
C SER A 49 21.51 2.20 5.41
N ILE A 50 22.23 1.17 4.94
CA ILE A 50 22.23 -0.18 5.51
C ILE A 50 23.70 -0.65 5.67
N PRO A 51 24.42 -0.11 6.66
CA PRO A 51 25.85 -0.39 6.83
C PRO A 51 26.14 -1.90 6.92
N GLY A 52 27.16 -2.36 6.22
CA GLY A 52 27.62 -3.75 6.23
C GLY A 52 26.82 -4.70 5.33
N MET A 53 25.76 -4.25 4.65
CA MET A 53 24.97 -5.10 3.76
C MET A 53 25.47 -4.98 2.31
N SER A 54 25.67 -6.10 1.63
CA SER A 54 26.09 -6.12 0.24
C SER A 54 24.97 -5.70 -0.71
N GLN A 55 25.32 -5.26 -1.93
CA GLN A 55 24.34 -4.97 -2.98
C GLN A 55 23.42 -6.16 -3.24
N ASP A 56 23.99 -7.36 -3.33
CA ASP A 56 23.23 -8.58 -3.63
C ASP A 56 22.19 -8.89 -2.55
N GLU A 57 22.55 -8.75 -1.29
CA GLU A 57 21.64 -8.97 -0.18
C GLU A 57 20.53 -7.92 -0.14
N ILE A 58 20.84 -6.65 -0.35
CA ILE A 58 19.85 -5.57 -0.45
C ILE A 58 18.89 -5.86 -1.61
N PHE A 59 19.43 -6.26 -2.76
CA PHE A 59 18.64 -6.59 -3.94
C PHE A 59 17.67 -7.75 -3.68
N GLU A 60 18.14 -8.84 -3.09
CA GLU A 60 17.31 -10.02 -2.80
C GLU A 60 16.19 -9.69 -1.80
N ARG A 61 16.49 -8.89 -0.77
CA ARG A 61 15.49 -8.43 0.21
C ARG A 61 14.43 -7.54 -0.46
N MET A 62 14.84 -6.58 -1.26
CA MET A 62 13.92 -5.67 -1.95
C MET A 62 13.08 -6.42 -2.98
N GLN A 63 13.65 -7.35 -3.72
CA GLN A 63 12.93 -8.20 -4.67
C GLN A 63 11.88 -9.04 -3.96
N LYS A 64 12.27 -9.75 -2.88
CA LYS A 64 11.35 -10.60 -2.11
C LYS A 64 10.21 -9.79 -1.51
N TRP A 65 10.52 -8.65 -0.87
CA TRP A 65 9.50 -7.77 -0.33
C TRP A 65 8.55 -7.26 -1.41
N MET A 66 9.08 -6.77 -2.53
CA MET A 66 8.27 -6.24 -3.62
C MET A 66 7.36 -7.30 -4.24
N ASP A 67 7.85 -8.51 -4.41
CA ASP A 67 7.05 -9.66 -4.86
C ASP A 67 5.89 -9.96 -3.91
N LEU A 68 6.14 -10.04 -2.61
CA LEU A 68 5.12 -10.29 -1.60
C LEU A 68 4.10 -9.15 -1.54
N ARG A 69 4.59 -7.90 -1.52
CA ARG A 69 3.74 -6.71 -1.43
C ARG A 69 2.80 -6.56 -2.62
N LEU A 70 3.29 -6.81 -3.83
CA LEU A 70 2.49 -6.71 -5.03
C LEU A 70 1.50 -7.87 -5.17
N LYS A 71 1.87 -9.09 -4.76
CA LYS A 71 0.95 -10.23 -4.72
C LYS A 71 -0.20 -10.06 -3.74
N LYS A 72 -0.01 -9.30 -2.65
CA LYS A 72 -1.08 -8.96 -1.70
C LYS A 72 -2.29 -8.32 -2.40
N ASN A 73 -2.08 -7.58 -3.49
CA ASN A 73 -3.16 -6.90 -4.21
C ASN A 73 -4.14 -7.86 -4.93
N GLN A 74 -3.82 -9.14 -4.98
CA GLN A 74 -4.66 -10.21 -5.54
C GLN A 74 -5.18 -9.93 -6.97
N ASN A 75 -4.39 -9.19 -7.76
CA ASN A 75 -4.69 -8.92 -9.16
C ASN A 75 -3.48 -9.20 -10.05
N GLU A 76 -3.72 -9.56 -11.31
CA GLU A 76 -2.68 -9.94 -12.27
C GLU A 76 -1.83 -8.73 -12.72
N THR A 77 -2.33 -7.52 -12.54
CA THR A 77 -1.63 -6.29 -12.91
C THR A 77 -0.45 -6.02 -11.98
N SER A 78 -0.63 -6.33 -10.67
CA SER A 78 0.37 -6.06 -9.65
C SER A 78 1.44 -7.15 -9.64
N ARG A 79 2.65 -6.80 -10.10
CA ARG A 79 3.79 -7.73 -10.15
C ARG A 79 5.12 -7.01 -10.32
N VAL A 80 6.21 -7.69 -10.01
CA VAL A 80 7.55 -7.29 -10.44
C VAL A 80 7.65 -7.50 -11.96
N VAL A 81 8.08 -6.46 -12.68
CA VAL A 81 8.14 -6.44 -14.14
C VAL A 81 9.57 -6.42 -14.67
N TYR A 82 10.53 -6.03 -13.85
CA TYR A 82 11.94 -6.01 -14.24
C TYR A 82 12.84 -6.24 -13.04
N THR A 83 13.86 -7.07 -13.23
CA THR A 83 14.94 -7.30 -12.27
C THR A 83 16.28 -7.37 -13.00
N ASN A 84 17.29 -6.74 -12.42
CA ASN A 84 18.67 -6.86 -12.91
C ASN A 84 19.62 -6.83 -11.70
N LYS A 85 20.14 -7.99 -11.32
CA LYS A 85 20.98 -8.16 -10.14
C LYS A 85 22.33 -7.45 -10.28
N GLU A 86 22.93 -7.46 -11.47
CA GLU A 86 24.21 -6.79 -11.74
C GLU A 86 24.10 -5.27 -11.54
N LYS A 87 22.98 -4.69 -11.96
CA LYS A 87 22.69 -3.25 -11.76
C LYS A 87 22.04 -2.94 -10.42
N GLY A 88 21.72 -3.96 -9.62
CA GLY A 88 20.99 -3.79 -8.37
C GLY A 88 19.58 -3.22 -8.55
N GLN A 89 18.89 -3.50 -9.67
CA GLN A 89 17.65 -2.81 -10.00
C GLN A 89 16.45 -3.77 -9.97
N VAL A 90 15.40 -3.37 -9.23
CA VAL A 90 14.11 -4.05 -9.18
C VAL A 90 13.01 -3.05 -9.49
N ILE A 91 12.10 -3.38 -10.44
CA ILE A 91 10.96 -2.54 -10.78
C ILE A 91 9.69 -3.38 -10.73
N GLY A 92 8.69 -2.86 -10.04
CA GLY A 92 7.35 -3.44 -9.95
C GLY A 92 6.27 -2.43 -10.33
N ILE A 93 5.14 -2.93 -10.76
CA ILE A 93 3.91 -2.15 -10.96
C ILE A 93 2.85 -2.65 -10.00
N GLY A 94 2.09 -1.73 -9.43
CA GLY A 94 1.03 -2.02 -8.48
C GLY A 94 -0.28 -1.36 -8.87
N GLU A 95 -1.37 -2.04 -8.56
CA GLU A 95 -2.73 -1.55 -8.67
C GLU A 95 -3.53 -2.02 -7.46
N GLU A 96 -4.09 -1.09 -6.69
CA GLU A 96 -4.87 -1.42 -5.50
C GLU A 96 -5.92 -0.35 -5.14
N TRP A 97 -6.82 -0.69 -4.22
CA TRP A 97 -7.85 0.22 -3.77
C TRP A 97 -7.34 1.16 -2.68
N LEU A 98 -7.39 2.46 -2.97
CA LEU A 98 -7.16 3.52 -2.00
C LEU A 98 -8.51 3.97 -1.42
N VAL A 99 -8.80 3.57 -0.19
CA VAL A 99 -10.09 3.84 0.45
C VAL A 99 -10.05 5.18 1.15
N PHE A 100 -10.93 6.11 0.74
CA PHE A 100 -11.10 7.43 1.35
C PHE A 100 -11.98 7.38 2.59
N SER A 101 -13.11 6.69 2.47
CA SER A 101 -14.03 6.42 3.57
C SER A 101 -14.82 5.15 3.34
N SER A 102 -15.14 4.47 4.42
CA SER A 102 -15.98 3.27 4.41
C SER A 102 -17.03 3.42 5.51
N SER A 103 -18.29 3.22 5.16
CA SER A 103 -19.43 3.19 6.08
C SER A 103 -20.40 2.10 5.65
N ALA A 104 -21.33 1.73 6.51
CA ALA A 104 -22.32 0.69 6.21
C ALA A 104 -23.15 0.96 4.94
N LEU A 105 -23.29 2.22 4.52
CA LEU A 105 -24.12 2.63 3.39
C LEU A 105 -23.32 3.21 2.21
N SER A 106 -22.01 3.48 2.37
CA SER A 106 -21.21 4.16 1.33
C SER A 106 -19.75 3.77 1.44
N LEU A 107 -19.18 3.41 0.29
CA LEU A 107 -17.75 3.14 0.12
C LEU A 107 -17.20 4.12 -0.92
N ASP A 108 -16.35 5.05 -0.46
CA ASP A 108 -15.64 6.02 -1.31
C ASP A 108 -14.18 5.57 -1.47
N ARG A 109 -13.80 5.19 -2.69
CA ARG A 109 -12.46 4.66 -3.01
C ARG A 109 -12.06 4.95 -4.44
N THR A 110 -10.77 4.89 -4.71
CA THR A 110 -10.19 4.95 -6.06
C THR A 110 -9.22 3.81 -6.26
N LEU A 111 -9.09 3.37 -7.49
CA LEU A 111 -8.00 2.47 -7.86
C LEU A 111 -6.74 3.32 -8.09
N ILE A 112 -5.67 3.05 -7.34
CA ILE A 112 -4.36 3.68 -7.53
C ILE A 112 -3.47 2.75 -8.33
N ASN A 113 -2.85 3.27 -9.39
CA ASN A 113 -1.81 2.60 -10.17
C ASN A 113 -0.48 3.33 -9.91
N TYR A 114 0.59 2.58 -9.70
CA TYR A 114 1.90 3.14 -9.38
C TYR A 114 3.03 2.21 -9.85
N GLN A 115 4.22 2.76 -9.92
CA GLN A 115 5.46 2.00 -10.13
C GLN A 115 6.33 2.11 -8.89
N LEU A 116 6.89 0.98 -8.47
CA LEU A 116 7.94 0.89 -7.46
C LEU A 116 9.27 0.66 -8.18
N SER A 117 10.30 1.39 -7.78
CA SER A 117 11.66 1.21 -8.30
C SER A 117 12.63 1.16 -7.12
N ALA A 118 13.46 0.12 -7.06
CA ALA A 118 14.55 0.01 -6.09
C ALA A 118 15.87 -0.03 -6.82
N PHE A 119 16.82 0.81 -6.39
CA PHE A 119 18.19 0.89 -6.89
C PHE A 119 19.14 0.54 -5.75
N CYS A 120 19.60 -0.72 -5.75
CA CYS A 120 20.42 -1.29 -4.70
C CYS A 120 21.90 -1.11 -5.02
N GLN A 121 22.63 -0.58 -4.06
CA GLN A 121 24.09 -0.42 -4.07
C GLN A 121 24.66 -1.01 -2.77
N PRO A 122 25.97 -1.24 -2.64
CA PRO A 122 26.55 -1.62 -1.36
C PRO A 122 26.16 -0.60 -0.28
N GLU A 123 25.64 -1.09 0.84
CA GLU A 123 25.22 -0.30 2.02
C GLU A 123 24.14 0.75 1.80
N LYS A 124 23.51 0.77 0.61
CA LYS A 124 22.56 1.82 0.25
C LYS A 124 21.47 1.27 -0.69
N CYS A 125 20.24 1.76 -0.51
CA CYS A 125 19.15 1.53 -1.46
C CYS A 125 18.35 2.82 -1.66
N GLU A 126 18.14 3.21 -2.89
CA GLU A 126 17.17 4.25 -3.25
C GLU A 126 15.86 3.58 -3.67
N PHE A 127 14.79 3.91 -2.99
CA PHE A 127 13.45 3.41 -3.26
C PHE A 127 12.57 4.56 -3.75
N ARG A 128 11.82 4.34 -4.83
CA ARG A 128 11.01 5.34 -5.49
C ARG A 128 9.60 4.81 -5.76
N ILE A 129 8.60 5.66 -5.54
CA ILE A 129 7.20 5.44 -5.89
C ILE A 129 6.83 6.52 -6.90
N GLU A 130 6.51 6.12 -8.11
CA GLU A 130 6.36 7.03 -9.24
C GLU A 130 5.24 6.61 -10.18
N LYS A 131 4.94 7.42 -11.20
CA LYS A 131 3.90 7.16 -12.22
C LYS A 131 2.52 6.94 -11.61
N ILE A 132 2.20 7.67 -10.54
CA ILE A 132 0.96 7.53 -9.81
C ILE A 132 -0.21 8.03 -10.64
N ARG A 133 -1.23 7.18 -10.78
CA ARG A 133 -2.47 7.46 -11.49
C ARG A 133 -3.65 6.92 -10.72
N TYR A 134 -4.80 7.51 -10.94
CA TYR A 134 -6.04 7.11 -10.27
C TYR A 134 -7.10 6.79 -11.32
N THR A 135 -7.90 5.75 -11.02
CA THR A 135 -9.13 5.46 -11.73
C THR A 135 -10.27 5.51 -10.71
N TYR A 136 -11.06 6.58 -10.77
CA TYR A 136 -12.18 6.80 -9.89
C TYR A 136 -13.47 6.41 -10.62
N ARG A 137 -14.32 5.65 -9.93
CA ARG A 137 -15.61 5.23 -10.47
C ARG A 137 -16.69 5.99 -9.75
N GLU A 138 -17.28 6.91 -10.45
CA GLU A 138 -18.50 7.59 -10.02
C GLU A 138 -19.63 7.14 -10.93
N GLY A 139 -20.61 6.40 -10.39
CA GLY A 139 -21.72 5.86 -11.18
C GLY A 139 -21.28 4.83 -12.23
N ARG A 140 -21.60 5.11 -13.52
CA ARG A 140 -21.27 4.25 -14.67
C ARG A 140 -19.97 4.68 -15.38
N ASP A 141 -19.52 5.90 -15.15
CA ASP A 141 -18.38 6.47 -15.86
C ASP A 141 -17.09 6.32 -15.04
N GLN A 142 -16.00 6.00 -15.72
CA GLN A 142 -14.68 5.95 -15.12
C GLN A 142 -13.93 7.24 -15.42
N GLU A 143 -13.49 7.93 -14.39
CA GLU A 143 -12.62 9.10 -14.52
C GLU A 143 -11.18 8.75 -14.16
N LYS A 144 -10.24 9.19 -15.00
CA LYS A 144 -8.80 8.94 -14.84
C LYS A 144 -8.09 10.23 -14.52
N TYR A 145 -7.29 10.20 -13.45
CA TYR A 145 -6.52 11.35 -12.99
C TYR A 145 -5.04 10.99 -12.87
N VAL A 146 -4.18 11.99 -13.01
CA VAL A 146 -2.73 11.88 -12.79
C VAL A 146 -2.35 12.64 -11.52
N ALA A 147 -1.41 12.11 -10.76
CA ALA A 147 -1.00 12.67 -9.49
C ALA A 147 -0.52 14.13 -9.64
N GLU A 148 0.21 14.42 -10.72
CA GLU A 148 0.77 15.74 -11.01
C GLU A 148 -0.27 16.87 -11.09
N LYS A 149 -1.50 16.55 -11.50
CA LYS A 149 -2.61 17.52 -11.62
C LYS A 149 -3.65 17.37 -10.52
N TRP A 150 -3.40 16.49 -9.53
CA TRP A 150 -4.43 16.15 -8.55
C TRP A 150 -3.97 16.31 -7.11
N ILE A 151 -2.71 16.01 -6.80
CA ILE A 151 -2.23 16.02 -5.41
C ILE A 151 -1.04 16.95 -5.15
N THR A 152 -0.45 17.60 -6.17
CA THR A 152 0.70 18.49 -6.00
C THR A 152 0.34 19.77 -5.23
N ASP A 153 1.36 20.50 -4.79
CA ASP A 153 1.18 21.74 -4.01
C ASP A 153 0.33 22.78 -4.79
N ASP A 154 0.55 22.86 -6.10
CA ASP A 154 -0.16 23.82 -6.98
C ASP A 154 -1.67 23.53 -7.10
N TYR A 155 -2.07 22.26 -7.03
CA TYR A 155 -3.48 21.88 -7.22
C TYR A 155 -4.22 21.61 -5.92
N ALA A 156 -3.57 20.93 -4.98
CA ALA A 156 -4.22 20.44 -3.75
C ALA A 156 -4.07 21.36 -2.55
N LEU A 157 -3.31 22.46 -2.66
CA LEU A 157 -3.19 23.47 -1.63
C LEU A 157 -3.83 24.80 -2.05
N ASN A 158 -4.25 25.60 -1.07
CA ASN A 158 -4.67 26.97 -1.31
C ASN A 158 -3.45 27.83 -1.71
N LYS A 159 -3.68 29.03 -2.23
CA LYS A 159 -2.61 29.94 -2.69
C LYS A 159 -1.53 30.24 -1.64
N SER A 160 -1.87 30.23 -0.36
CA SER A 160 -0.92 30.44 0.75
C SER A 160 -0.27 29.13 1.23
N GLN A 161 -0.58 27.99 0.64
CA GLN A 161 -0.08 26.65 0.95
C GLN A 161 -0.29 26.22 2.43
N THR A 162 -1.22 26.85 3.12
CA THR A 162 -1.50 26.62 4.54
C THR A 162 -2.70 25.70 4.77
N LYS A 163 -3.46 25.37 3.73
CA LYS A 163 -4.67 24.54 3.83
C LYS A 163 -4.85 23.69 2.57
N LEU A 164 -5.39 22.52 2.76
CA LEU A 164 -5.80 21.63 1.68
C LEU A 164 -7.06 22.14 0.99
N VAL A 165 -7.11 22.01 -0.33
CA VAL A 165 -8.32 22.23 -1.15
C VAL A 165 -9.31 21.10 -0.87
N LEU A 166 -10.55 21.45 -0.48
CA LEU A 166 -11.54 20.51 0.06
C LEU A 166 -11.76 19.28 -0.84
N GLY A 167 -11.94 19.47 -2.14
CA GLY A 167 -12.20 18.37 -3.10
C GLY A 167 -11.00 17.43 -3.30
N LEU A 168 -9.77 17.94 -3.16
CA LEU A 168 -8.53 17.21 -3.41
C LEU A 168 -7.87 16.69 -2.13
N ALA A 169 -8.29 17.20 -0.98
CA ALA A 169 -7.71 16.89 0.31
C ALA A 169 -7.65 15.37 0.61
N LYS A 170 -8.71 14.63 0.30
CA LYS A 170 -8.77 13.18 0.54
C LYS A 170 -7.73 12.43 -0.30
N TRP A 171 -7.52 12.85 -1.55
CA TRP A 171 -6.55 12.24 -2.47
C TRP A 171 -5.12 12.44 -1.97
N ARG A 172 -4.77 13.69 -1.68
CA ARG A 172 -3.44 14.04 -1.21
C ARG A 172 -3.10 13.33 0.10
N ARG A 173 -3.99 13.38 1.10
CA ARG A 173 -3.77 12.69 2.39
C ARG A 173 -3.51 11.21 2.20
N LYS A 174 -4.42 10.54 1.50
CA LYS A 174 -4.34 9.08 1.32
C LYS A 174 -3.13 8.65 0.50
N THR A 175 -2.72 9.43 -0.50
CA THR A 175 -1.52 9.11 -1.28
C THR A 175 -0.24 9.33 -0.50
N VAL A 176 -0.15 10.38 0.31
CA VAL A 176 1.02 10.59 1.20
C VAL A 176 1.09 9.49 2.24
N ASP A 177 -0.03 9.14 2.89
CA ASP A 177 -0.07 8.04 3.87
C ASP A 177 0.32 6.70 3.23
N PHE A 178 -0.17 6.43 2.03
CA PHE A 178 0.16 5.24 1.25
C PHE A 178 1.66 5.16 0.91
N ALA A 179 2.26 6.27 0.47
CA ALA A 179 3.68 6.33 0.17
C ALA A 179 4.54 6.12 1.43
N ASP A 180 4.15 6.71 2.56
CA ASP A 180 4.82 6.52 3.84
C ASP A 180 4.74 5.05 4.32
N GLU A 181 3.59 4.39 4.12
CA GLU A 181 3.41 2.98 4.47
C GLU A 181 4.33 2.09 3.65
N LEU A 182 4.38 2.26 2.33
CA LEU A 182 5.30 1.52 1.45
C LEU A 182 6.77 1.74 1.85
N CYS A 183 7.15 2.99 2.14
CA CYS A 183 8.51 3.30 2.62
C CYS A 183 8.82 2.63 3.96
N LYS A 184 7.85 2.52 4.85
CA LYS A 184 7.99 1.85 6.15
C LYS A 184 8.14 0.34 5.98
N GLU A 185 7.31 -0.28 5.15
CA GLU A 185 7.41 -1.70 4.84
C GLU A 185 8.77 -2.05 4.20
N ALA A 186 9.23 -1.26 3.22
CA ALA A 186 10.55 -1.42 2.63
C ALA A 186 11.68 -1.31 3.67
N THR A 187 11.57 -0.35 4.62
CA THR A 187 12.52 -0.23 5.73
C THR A 187 12.54 -1.48 6.60
N GLN A 188 11.38 -2.03 6.91
CA GLN A 188 11.27 -3.26 7.70
C GLN A 188 11.93 -4.45 6.98
N ALA A 189 11.67 -4.60 5.67
CA ALA A 189 12.27 -5.66 4.86
C ALA A 189 13.80 -5.62 4.85
N LEU A 190 14.38 -4.42 4.85
CA LEU A 190 15.83 -4.21 4.92
C LEU A 190 16.41 -4.42 6.32
N SER A 191 15.62 -4.30 7.38
CA SER A 191 16.07 -4.35 8.78
C SER A 191 15.94 -5.73 9.44
N VAL A 192 15.25 -6.70 8.83
CA VAL A 192 15.12 -8.06 9.39
C VAL A 192 16.46 -8.80 9.42
N ALA A 193 16.66 -9.67 10.41
CA ALA A 193 17.91 -10.43 10.54
C ALA A 193 18.11 -11.44 9.40
N ASN A 194 17.01 -12.05 8.92
CA ASN A 194 17.03 -13.04 7.84
C ASN A 194 15.98 -12.69 6.78
N ILE A 195 16.33 -12.90 5.50
CA ILE A 195 15.44 -12.68 4.36
C ILE A 195 14.12 -13.46 4.48
N ASP A 196 14.11 -14.60 5.13
CA ASP A 196 12.89 -15.40 5.34
C ASP A 196 11.92 -14.80 6.34
N GLN A 197 12.35 -13.80 7.11
CA GLN A 197 11.51 -13.04 8.03
C GLN A 197 10.78 -11.88 7.35
N ILE A 198 11.03 -11.64 6.07
CA ILE A 198 10.29 -10.63 5.31
C ILE A 198 8.87 -11.14 5.10
N VAL A 199 7.92 -10.48 5.75
CA VAL A 199 6.49 -10.78 5.69
C VAL A 199 5.74 -9.49 5.36
N VAL A 200 4.79 -9.58 4.45
CA VAL A 200 3.82 -8.52 4.20
C VAL A 200 2.49 -9.00 4.75
N LEU A 201 2.04 -8.36 5.82
CA LEU A 201 0.78 -8.71 6.47
C LEU A 201 -0.40 -8.36 5.56
N THR A 202 -1.40 -9.22 5.51
CA THR A 202 -2.69 -8.91 4.89
C THR A 202 -3.46 -7.89 5.73
N ASP A 203 -4.46 -7.25 5.15
CA ASP A 203 -5.25 -6.25 5.89
C ASP A 203 -5.99 -6.90 7.07
N GLU A 204 -6.42 -8.15 6.94
CA GLU A 204 -7.03 -8.95 8.01
C GLU A 204 -6.03 -9.23 9.15
N GLU A 205 -4.80 -9.61 8.85
CA GLU A 205 -3.74 -9.83 9.84
C GLU A 205 -3.31 -8.53 10.55
N VAL A 206 -3.37 -7.39 9.85
CA VAL A 206 -3.11 -6.07 10.45
C VAL A 206 -4.20 -5.68 11.44
N GLU A 207 -5.47 -5.95 11.12
CA GLU A 207 -6.60 -5.70 12.01
C GLU A 207 -6.54 -6.59 13.25
N GLU A 208 -6.30 -7.90 13.09
CA GLU A 208 -6.11 -8.82 14.20
C GLU A 208 -4.92 -8.45 15.10
N ALA A 209 -3.82 -7.97 14.50
CA ALA A 209 -2.66 -7.51 15.27
C ALA A 209 -2.95 -6.23 16.06
N LYS A 210 -3.81 -5.34 15.55
CA LYS A 210 -4.29 -4.14 16.25
C LYS A 210 -5.20 -4.50 17.41
N GLU A 211 -6.19 -5.38 17.20
CA GLU A 211 -7.09 -5.85 18.25
C GLU A 211 -6.36 -6.56 19.38
N LYS A 212 -5.34 -7.39 19.06
CA LYS A 212 -4.47 -8.03 20.06
C LYS A 212 -3.62 -7.03 20.84
N LYS A 213 -3.23 -5.91 20.26
CA LYS A 213 -2.49 -4.85 20.98
C LYS A 213 -3.41 -4.04 21.88
N GLU A 214 -4.61 -3.73 21.42
CA GLU A 214 -5.62 -3.01 22.22
C GLU A 214 -6.11 -3.85 23.40
N SER A 215 -6.40 -5.13 23.20
CA SER A 215 -6.80 -6.03 24.28
C SER A 215 -5.68 -6.25 25.32
N LYS A 216 -4.40 -6.28 24.93
CA LYS A 216 -3.27 -6.30 25.86
C LYS A 216 -3.09 -5.00 26.63
N ALA A 217 -3.40 -3.85 26.04
CA ALA A 217 -3.32 -2.56 26.71
C ALA A 217 -4.42 -2.42 27.80
N ILE A 218 -5.59 -2.97 27.56
CA ILE A 218 -6.72 -2.97 28.52
C ILE A 218 -6.44 -3.90 29.70
N VAL A 219 -5.80 -5.06 29.48
CA VAL A 219 -5.45 -6.01 30.55
C VAL A 219 -4.35 -5.49 31.48
N ASN A 220 -3.46 -4.61 30.99
CA ASN A 220 -2.40 -4.01 31.82
C ASN A 220 -2.83 -2.77 32.62
N SER A 221 -4.09 -2.32 32.50
CA SER A 221 -4.61 -1.14 33.21
C SER A 221 -5.58 -1.46 34.34
N GLY A 222 -5.81 -2.73 34.68
CA GLY A 222 -6.81 -3.15 35.67
C GLY A 222 -6.37 -4.28 36.59
N THR A 223 -5.78 -3.94 37.71
CA THR A 223 -6.08 -4.38 39.09
C THR A 223 -5.86 -5.83 39.49
N THR A 224 -4.89 -5.98 40.42
CA THR A 224 -4.93 -6.59 41.76
C THR A 224 -5.94 -7.74 42.02
N VAL A 225 -5.34 -8.92 42.20
CA VAL A 225 -5.62 -9.95 43.24
C VAL A 225 -7.06 -10.33 43.56
N ILE A 226 -7.46 -11.56 43.25
CA ILE A 226 -7.91 -12.51 44.28
C ILE A 226 -7.54 -13.92 43.87
N ASN A 227 -6.79 -14.56 44.75
CA ASN A 227 -6.34 -15.95 44.73
C ASN A 227 -7.47 -16.87 45.19
N THR A 228 -7.84 -17.88 44.41
CA THR A 228 -8.47 -19.08 44.98
C THR A 228 -8.08 -20.30 44.18
N LYS A 229 -7.40 -21.19 44.88
CA LYS A 229 -7.01 -22.55 44.50
C LYS A 229 -8.22 -23.37 44.08
N GLN A 230 -8.07 -24.16 43.03
CA GLN A 230 -8.37 -25.61 43.07
C GLN A 230 -7.86 -26.28 41.78
N GLN A 231 -6.99 -27.24 41.98
CA GLN A 231 -6.50 -28.30 41.12
C GLN A 231 -7.29 -29.58 41.46
N PRO A 232 -7.07 -30.73 40.81
CA PRO A 232 -7.19 -31.14 39.41
C PRO A 232 -8.10 -32.37 39.21
N VAL A 233 -8.47 -32.73 37.98
CA VAL A 233 -8.79 -34.14 37.67
C VAL A 233 -8.28 -34.48 36.28
N ALA A 234 -7.61 -35.61 36.24
CA ALA A 234 -6.89 -36.21 35.13
C ALA A 234 -7.74 -37.15 34.28
N GLN A 235 -7.10 -37.58 33.15
CA GLN A 235 -7.35 -38.78 32.33
C GLN A 235 -8.46 -38.64 31.28
N GLN A 236 -8.28 -39.09 30.01
CA GLN A 236 -7.55 -40.26 29.49
C GLN A 236 -7.24 -40.09 28.01
N ALA A 237 -6.17 -40.75 27.63
CA ALA A 237 -5.70 -41.03 26.29
C ALA A 237 -6.61 -41.96 25.50
N GLU A 238 -6.64 -41.82 24.18
CA GLU A 238 -6.67 -42.95 23.26
C GLU A 238 -6.18 -42.54 21.86
N THR A 239 -5.14 -43.15 21.40
CA THR A 239 -4.64 -43.33 20.02
C THR A 239 -4.95 -44.78 19.61
N PRO A 240 -4.68 -45.28 18.42
CA PRO A 240 -4.71 -44.76 17.04
C PRO A 240 -5.43 -45.74 16.06
N VAL A 241 -5.70 -45.33 14.81
CA VAL A 241 -5.90 -46.31 13.70
C VAL A 241 -5.43 -45.66 12.41
N VAL A 242 -4.25 -46.06 11.93
CA VAL A 242 -3.87 -46.87 10.77
C VAL A 242 -4.42 -46.37 9.40
N ALA A 243 -3.45 -46.06 8.53
CA ALA A 243 -3.56 -45.88 7.08
C ALA A 243 -3.84 -47.24 6.35
N PRO A 244 -4.22 -47.23 5.07
CA PRO A 244 -3.32 -47.60 4.00
C PRO A 244 -3.46 -46.72 2.73
N ALA A 245 -2.40 -46.34 2.10
CA ALA A 245 -1.52 -46.90 1.07
C ALA A 245 -2.18 -47.21 -0.30
N ALA A 246 -1.47 -46.73 -1.31
CA ALA A 246 -1.26 -47.19 -2.69
C ALA A 246 -1.91 -46.33 -3.78
N GLN A 247 -1.16 -45.46 -4.49
CA GLN A 247 -0.45 -45.63 -5.80
C GLN A 247 -1.30 -46.16 -6.99
N PRO A 248 -0.89 -45.97 -8.28
CA PRO A 248 -0.06 -44.95 -8.91
C PRO A 248 -0.57 -44.51 -10.34
N VAL A 249 0.16 -43.54 -10.95
CA VAL A 249 0.53 -43.41 -12.38
C VAL A 249 -0.58 -43.28 -13.42
N VAL A 250 -0.56 -42.16 -14.17
CA VAL A 250 -0.37 -42.23 -15.64
C VAL A 250 0.27 -40.91 -16.12
N GLU A 251 1.45 -41.07 -16.65
CA GLU A 251 2.18 -40.24 -17.56
C GLU A 251 1.44 -40.16 -18.90
N GLN A 252 1.19 -38.95 -19.41
CA GLN A 252 1.02 -38.78 -20.87
C GLN A 252 1.47 -37.37 -21.27
N THR A 253 2.69 -37.35 -21.79
CA THR A 253 3.08 -36.39 -22.82
C THR A 253 2.48 -36.89 -24.15
N PRO A 254 2.09 -35.98 -25.04
CA PRO A 254 2.75 -36.01 -26.31
C PRO A 254 3.20 -34.62 -26.82
N ALA A 255 4.41 -34.61 -27.30
CA ALA A 255 4.93 -33.69 -28.24
C ALA A 255 4.16 -33.74 -29.57
N PHE A 256 3.94 -32.63 -30.22
CA PHE A 256 3.91 -32.53 -31.67
C PHE A 256 4.05 -31.06 -32.05
N LEU A 257 5.23 -30.72 -32.66
CA LEU A 257 5.44 -30.35 -34.05
C LEU A 257 4.76 -29.04 -34.47
N ALA A 258 5.37 -28.10 -35.05
CA ALA A 258 6.47 -27.88 -35.96
C ALA A 258 6.30 -26.48 -36.55
N ALA A 259 7.37 -25.77 -36.60
CA ALA A 259 7.77 -24.83 -37.64
C ALA A 259 6.69 -24.27 -38.59
N GLU A 260 6.51 -22.94 -38.55
CA GLU A 260 6.32 -22.21 -39.78
C GLU A 260 7.16 -20.93 -39.80
N ARG A 261 8.05 -20.98 -40.74
CA ARG A 261 9.01 -19.94 -41.12
C ARG A 261 8.27 -19.01 -42.06
N ILE A 262 8.05 -17.76 -41.71
CA ILE A 262 7.67 -16.73 -42.66
C ILE A 262 8.79 -15.71 -42.74
N GLN A 263 9.36 -15.69 -43.93
CA GLN A 263 10.38 -14.76 -44.42
C GLN A 263 9.82 -13.34 -44.61
N GLY A 264 10.61 -12.39 -44.22
CA GLY A 264 10.94 -11.19 -44.98
C GLY A 264 9.87 -10.17 -45.29
N SER A 265 9.98 -9.02 -44.67
CA SER A 265 9.99 -7.77 -45.45
C SER A 265 10.59 -6.64 -44.59
N SER A 266 11.69 -6.14 -45.08
CA SER A 266 12.41 -4.95 -44.65
C SER A 266 11.58 -3.69 -44.90
N PRO A 267 11.42 -2.76 -43.98
CA PRO A 267 10.86 -1.44 -44.32
C PRO A 267 11.95 -0.53 -44.85
N ARG A 268 11.63 0.13 -45.95
CA ARG A 268 12.43 1.16 -46.61
C ARG A 268 12.56 2.42 -45.76
N PRO A 269 13.67 3.17 -45.88
CA PRO A 269 13.84 4.43 -45.17
C PRO A 269 12.96 5.53 -45.79
N ILE A 270 12.23 6.24 -44.97
CA ILE A 270 11.50 7.46 -45.33
C ILE A 270 12.49 8.62 -45.32
N THR A 271 12.78 9.14 -46.47
CA THR A 271 13.56 10.35 -46.69
C THR A 271 12.69 11.56 -46.35
N CYS A 272 13.03 12.30 -45.29
CA CYS A 272 12.43 13.60 -45.02
C CYS A 272 13.03 14.63 -45.98
N GLN A 273 12.21 15.14 -46.88
CA GLN A 273 12.52 16.27 -47.74
C GLN A 273 12.14 17.57 -47.00
N CYS A 274 13.17 18.34 -46.63
CA CYS A 274 13.00 19.70 -46.12
C CYS A 274 12.53 20.59 -47.26
N HIS A 275 11.34 21.13 -47.15
CA HIS A 275 10.89 22.24 -47.97
C HIS A 275 11.15 23.54 -47.24
N SER A 276 12.18 24.25 -47.70
CA SER A 276 12.41 25.65 -47.37
C SER A 276 11.48 26.49 -48.25
N ASP A 277 10.53 27.18 -47.67
CA ASP A 277 9.86 28.26 -48.40
C ASP A 277 10.12 29.60 -47.69
N ARG A 278 10.88 30.40 -48.39
CA ARG A 278 11.24 31.79 -48.09
C ARG A 278 10.36 32.64 -48.97
N ARG A 279 9.59 33.57 -48.41
CA ARG A 279 9.08 34.83 -49.02
C ARG A 279 7.82 35.28 -48.21
N ARG A 280 7.65 36.45 -47.74
CA ARG A 280 8.09 37.86 -47.85
C ARG A 280 7.60 38.57 -46.59
#